data_e77fe6d530a93a3749d285fe53be0c1f
#
_entry.id   e77fe6d530a93a3749d285fe53be0c1f
#
_cell.length_a   1.000
_cell.length_b   1.000
_cell.length_c   1.000
_cell.angle_alpha   90.00
_cell.angle_beta   90.00
_cell.angle_gamma   90.00
#
_symmetry.space_group_name_H-M   'P 1'
#
loop_
_entity.id
_entity.type
_entity.pdbx_description
1 polymer ?
#
loop_
_entity_poly.entity_id
_entity_poly.type
_entity_poly.pdbx_seq_one_letter_code
_entity_poly.pdbx_strand_id
1 'polypeptide(L)'
;MKLIKPMLWSRRTTRPPTLQKRGSGFTLVEVMVALAVVAVALPALLLTLSQQLDAVRYLDDRAQAQWVAANRLAELRLILTAKGTLQNGTLSGTEELAGREWYWWSEGVETQLPGFFRYEITVADNEAGRDAPLHTLDGYLARETVSDRR
;
A
#
# COMPACT_ATOMS: atom_id res chain seq x y z
N MET A 1 -59.22 65.66 -61.79
CA MET A 1 -59.10 64.90 -60.51
C MET A 1 -58.33 63.60 -60.81
N LYS A 2 -56.99 63.59 -60.56
CA LYS A 2 -56.10 62.48 -60.88
C LYS A 2 -55.91 61.62 -59.63
N LEU A 3 -56.35 60.38 -59.71
CA LEU A 3 -56.16 59.37 -58.68
C LEU A 3 -54.76 58.83 -58.72
N ILE A 4 -54.00 59.00 -57.62
CA ILE A 4 -52.65 58.44 -57.40
C ILE A 4 -52.84 57.03 -56.87
N LYS A 5 -52.32 56.03 -57.59
CA LYS A 5 -52.20 54.65 -57.11
C LYS A 5 -51.07 54.52 -56.15
N PRO A 6 -51.22 53.86 -54.99
CA PRO A 6 -50.08 53.58 -54.09
C PRO A 6 -49.26 52.41 -54.62
N MET A 7 -47.94 52.63 -54.68
CA MET A 7 -46.93 51.67 -55.09
C MET A 7 -46.69 50.71 -53.98
N LEU A 8 -47.11 49.42 -54.12
CA LEU A 8 -46.88 48.34 -53.18
C LEU A 8 -45.38 47.93 -53.26
N TRP A 9 -44.63 48.27 -52.20
CA TRP A 9 -43.26 47.79 -52.01
C TRP A 9 -43.31 46.33 -51.51
N SER A 10 -42.98 45.38 -52.40
CA SER A 10 -42.76 43.97 -52.06
C SER A 10 -41.46 43.84 -51.31
N ARG A 11 -41.52 43.70 -49.97
CA ARG A 11 -40.36 43.32 -49.16
C ARG A 11 -40.01 41.87 -49.48
N ARG A 12 -38.94 41.66 -50.27
CA ARG A 12 -38.27 40.35 -50.36
C ARG A 12 -37.61 40.06 -49.05
N THR A 13 -38.17 39.17 -48.23
CA THR A 13 -37.49 38.60 -47.10
C THR A 13 -36.49 37.56 -47.60
N THR A 14 -35.24 37.96 -47.68
CA THR A 14 -34.11 37.02 -47.87
C THR A 14 -33.96 36.24 -46.58
N ARG A 15 -34.38 34.96 -46.57
CA ARG A 15 -34.06 34.01 -45.50
C ARG A 15 -32.53 33.83 -45.48
N PRO A 16 -31.84 33.98 -44.30
CA PRO A 16 -30.43 33.63 -44.21
C PRO A 16 -30.24 32.16 -44.52
N PRO A 17 -29.12 31.79 -45.18
CA PRO A 17 -28.81 30.37 -45.42
C PRO A 17 -28.64 29.68 -44.07
N THR A 18 -29.49 28.70 -43.78
CA THR A 18 -29.31 27.78 -42.68
C THR A 18 -28.02 27.02 -42.95
N LEU A 19 -26.99 27.32 -42.16
CA LEU A 19 -25.75 26.52 -42.10
C LEU A 19 -26.15 25.13 -41.64
N GLN A 20 -26.37 24.24 -42.59
CA GLN A 20 -26.62 22.83 -42.37
C GLN A 20 -25.30 22.27 -41.79
N LYS A 21 -25.26 22.11 -40.44
CA LYS A 21 -24.18 21.44 -39.78
C LYS A 21 -24.06 20.03 -40.36
N ARG A 22 -23.07 19.81 -41.22
CA ARG A 22 -22.74 18.48 -41.71
C ARG A 22 -22.39 17.66 -40.49
N GLY A 23 -23.27 16.76 -40.04
CA GLY A 23 -22.92 15.73 -39.09
C GLY A 23 -21.84 14.84 -39.71
N SER A 24 -20.61 15.03 -39.29
CA SER A 24 -19.54 14.12 -39.66
C SER A 24 -19.81 12.80 -38.92
N GLY A 25 -20.29 11.79 -39.66
CA GLY A 25 -20.36 10.43 -39.14
C GLY A 25 -18.95 9.91 -38.92
N PHE A 26 -18.74 9.08 -37.88
CA PHE A 26 -17.46 8.40 -37.64
C PHE A 26 -17.12 7.50 -38.84
N THR A 27 -15.86 7.54 -39.24
CA THR A 27 -15.35 6.63 -40.28
C THR A 27 -15.06 5.26 -39.68
N LEU A 28 -15.20 4.19 -40.45
CA LEU A 28 -14.86 2.84 -40.01
C LEU A 28 -13.40 2.75 -39.51
N VAL A 29 -12.48 3.46 -40.21
CA VAL A 29 -11.06 3.51 -39.85
C VAL A 29 -10.85 4.17 -38.48
N GLU A 30 -11.57 5.23 -38.16
CA GLU A 30 -11.48 5.91 -36.86
C GLU A 30 -11.91 4.98 -35.70
N VAL A 31 -12.98 4.20 -35.90
CA VAL A 31 -13.40 3.19 -34.93
C VAL A 31 -12.37 2.08 -34.77
N MET A 32 -11.76 1.61 -35.89
CA MET A 32 -10.71 0.61 -35.83
C MET A 32 -9.47 1.10 -35.09
N VAL A 33 -9.05 2.34 -35.32
CA VAL A 33 -7.92 2.96 -34.63
C VAL A 33 -8.24 3.13 -33.13
N ALA A 34 -9.43 3.61 -32.81
CA ALA A 34 -9.85 3.74 -31.41
C ALA A 34 -9.85 2.38 -30.68
N LEU A 35 -10.35 1.32 -31.31
CA LEU A 35 -10.31 -0.03 -30.75
C LEU A 35 -8.88 -0.55 -30.58
N ALA A 36 -8.00 -0.28 -31.54
CA ALA A 36 -6.59 -0.66 -31.43
C ALA A 36 -5.89 0.04 -30.25
N VAL A 37 -6.16 1.33 -30.03
CA VAL A 37 -5.62 2.08 -28.91
C VAL A 37 -6.15 1.50 -27.58
N VAL A 38 -7.44 1.23 -27.49
CA VAL A 38 -8.06 0.64 -26.28
C VAL A 38 -7.50 -0.76 -26.01
N ALA A 39 -7.31 -1.58 -27.06
CA ALA A 39 -6.77 -2.93 -26.94
C ALA A 39 -5.34 -2.96 -26.35
N VAL A 40 -4.55 -1.91 -26.54
CA VAL A 40 -3.20 -1.79 -25.95
C VAL A 40 -3.25 -1.10 -24.59
N ALA A 41 -4.09 -0.10 -24.43
CA ALA A 41 -4.16 0.70 -23.20
C ALA A 41 -4.73 -0.08 -22.00
N LEU A 42 -5.78 -0.89 -22.21
CA LEU A 42 -6.41 -1.65 -21.12
C LEU A 42 -5.46 -2.66 -20.46
N PRO A 43 -4.75 -3.54 -21.19
CA PRO A 43 -3.77 -4.44 -20.57
C PRO A 43 -2.67 -3.71 -19.83
N ALA A 44 -2.17 -2.59 -20.34
CA ALA A 44 -1.14 -1.79 -19.68
C ALA A 44 -1.63 -1.23 -18.33
N LEU A 45 -2.86 -0.73 -18.28
CA LEU A 45 -3.48 -0.27 -17.03
C LEU A 45 -3.68 -1.40 -16.03
N LEU A 46 -4.12 -2.58 -16.47
CA LEU A 46 -4.32 -3.75 -15.61
C LEU A 46 -3.00 -4.23 -15.00
N LEU A 47 -1.91 -4.25 -15.77
CA LEU A 47 -0.58 -4.59 -15.26
C LEU A 47 -0.12 -3.59 -14.19
N THR A 48 -0.34 -2.30 -14.39
CA THR A 48 0.01 -1.27 -13.41
C THR A 48 -0.77 -1.45 -12.11
N LEU A 49 -2.07 -1.76 -12.20
CA LEU A 49 -2.91 -2.03 -11.02
C LEU A 49 -2.47 -3.27 -10.25
N SER A 50 -2.09 -4.36 -10.95
CA SER A 50 -1.59 -5.58 -10.30
C SER A 50 -0.34 -5.30 -9.48
N GLN A 51 0.63 -4.56 -10.04
CA GLN A 51 1.86 -4.18 -9.34
C GLN A 51 1.59 -3.34 -8.08
N GLN A 52 0.60 -2.45 -8.14
CA GLN A 52 0.21 -1.66 -6.97
C GLN A 52 -0.40 -2.53 -5.86
N LEU A 53 -1.23 -3.50 -6.22
CA LEU A 53 -1.83 -4.42 -5.25
C LEU A 53 -0.77 -5.31 -4.57
N ASP A 54 0.23 -5.79 -5.31
CA ASP A 54 1.31 -6.59 -4.75
C ASP A 54 2.18 -5.77 -3.79
N ALA A 55 2.45 -4.50 -4.13
CA ALA A 55 3.18 -3.59 -3.24
C ALA A 55 2.41 -3.31 -1.93
N VAL A 56 1.08 -3.12 -2.01
CA VAL A 56 0.24 -2.91 -0.82
C VAL A 56 0.23 -4.15 0.07
N ARG A 57 0.10 -5.35 -0.50
CA ARG A 57 0.15 -6.61 0.26
C ARG A 57 1.48 -6.78 0.97
N TYR A 58 2.59 -6.53 0.28
CA TYR A 58 3.92 -6.61 0.89
C TYR A 58 4.07 -5.65 2.08
N LEU A 59 3.57 -4.41 1.95
CA LEU A 59 3.61 -3.43 3.03
C LEU A 59 2.73 -3.86 4.22
N ASP A 60 1.57 -4.44 3.96
CA ASP A 60 0.68 -4.97 5.00
C ASP A 60 1.33 -6.15 5.75
N ASP A 61 1.87 -7.11 5.02
CA ASP A 61 2.59 -8.25 5.60
C ASP A 61 3.77 -7.78 6.46
N ARG A 62 4.53 -6.80 5.98
CA ARG A 62 5.64 -6.22 6.73
C ARG A 62 5.19 -5.48 8.00
N ALA A 63 4.07 -4.76 7.93
CA ALA A 63 3.50 -4.08 9.10
C ALA A 63 3.03 -5.08 10.16
N GLN A 64 2.39 -6.16 9.75
CA GLN A 64 1.97 -7.24 10.67
C GLN A 64 3.18 -7.94 11.29
N ALA A 65 4.19 -8.27 10.50
CA ALA A 65 5.45 -8.85 11.00
C ALA A 65 6.15 -7.92 12.02
N GLN A 66 6.12 -6.61 11.80
CA GLN A 66 6.65 -5.63 12.75
C GLN A 66 5.87 -5.66 14.08
N TRP A 67 4.56 -5.83 14.04
CA TRP A 67 3.74 -5.92 15.26
C TRP A 67 4.06 -7.19 16.05
N VAL A 68 4.21 -8.33 15.39
CA VAL A 68 4.64 -9.58 16.03
C VAL A 68 6.01 -9.41 16.69
N ALA A 69 6.99 -8.81 16.00
CA ALA A 69 8.29 -8.54 16.56
C ALA A 69 8.24 -7.59 17.78
N ALA A 70 7.43 -6.54 17.72
CA ALA A 70 7.25 -5.58 18.80
C ALA A 70 6.58 -6.23 20.02
N ASN A 71 5.55 -7.08 19.82
CA ASN A 71 4.90 -7.86 20.87
C ASN A 71 5.90 -8.78 21.55
N ARG A 72 6.73 -9.47 20.78
CA ARG A 72 7.76 -10.35 21.32
C ARG A 72 8.79 -9.58 22.16
N LEU A 73 9.23 -8.42 21.70
CA LEU A 73 10.13 -7.56 22.49
C LEU A 73 9.48 -7.08 23.79
N ALA A 74 8.19 -6.73 23.75
CA ALA A 74 7.44 -6.33 24.95
C ALA A 74 7.35 -7.49 25.95
N GLU A 75 7.10 -8.72 25.48
CA GLU A 75 7.07 -9.91 26.32
C GLU A 75 8.42 -10.16 27.00
N LEU A 76 9.52 -10.08 26.23
CA LEU A 76 10.88 -10.19 26.79
C LEU A 76 11.13 -9.14 27.87
N ARG A 77 10.65 -7.92 27.69
CA ARG A 77 10.74 -6.84 28.67
C ARG A 77 9.99 -7.17 29.98
N LEU A 78 8.80 -7.75 29.87
CA LEU A 78 8.02 -8.22 31.02
C LEU A 78 8.72 -9.37 31.75
N ILE A 79 9.30 -10.33 31.00
CA ILE A 79 10.06 -11.44 31.57
C ILE A 79 11.28 -10.90 32.34
N LEU A 80 12.01 -9.94 31.77
CA LEU A 80 13.15 -9.32 32.44
C LEU A 80 12.75 -8.63 33.73
N THR A 81 11.66 -7.89 33.72
CA THR A 81 11.12 -7.20 34.92
C THR A 81 10.68 -8.20 36.00
N ALA A 82 10.04 -9.31 35.60
CA ALA A 82 9.53 -10.30 36.55
C ALA A 82 10.62 -11.24 37.13
N LYS A 83 11.57 -11.69 36.28
CA LYS A 83 12.59 -12.69 36.63
C LYS A 83 13.97 -12.12 36.90
N GLY A 84 14.21 -10.86 36.50
CA GLY A 84 15.51 -10.18 36.64
C GLY A 84 16.60 -10.71 35.68
N THR A 85 16.29 -11.66 34.82
CA THR A 85 17.21 -12.21 33.84
C THR A 85 16.51 -12.70 32.59
N LEU A 86 17.20 -12.72 31.47
CA LEU A 86 16.76 -13.28 30.19
C LEU A 86 17.68 -14.44 29.79
N GLN A 87 17.14 -15.29 28.93
CA GLN A 87 17.91 -16.41 28.39
C GLN A 87 18.75 -15.91 27.21
N ASN A 88 20.02 -16.31 27.19
CA ASN A 88 20.90 -16.15 26.04
C ASN A 88 20.60 -17.27 25.02
N GLY A 89 20.82 -16.98 23.75
CA GLY A 89 20.63 -17.91 22.65
C GLY A 89 19.39 -17.68 21.84
N THR A 90 19.06 -18.63 20.99
CA THR A 90 17.95 -18.51 20.04
C THR A 90 16.70 -19.18 20.62
N LEU A 91 15.59 -18.45 20.60
CA LEU A 91 14.24 -18.93 20.87
C LEU A 91 13.42 -18.75 19.61
N SER A 92 12.51 -19.68 19.32
CA SER A 92 11.60 -19.58 18.19
C SER A 92 10.19 -20.00 18.60
N GLY A 93 9.22 -19.57 17.84
CA GLY A 93 7.84 -19.94 18.03
C GLY A 93 6.95 -19.41 16.94
N THR A 94 5.66 -19.60 17.11
CA THR A 94 4.63 -19.07 16.23
C THR A 94 3.67 -18.17 17.00
N GLU A 95 3.04 -17.23 16.30
CA GLU A 95 2.01 -16.33 16.84
C GLU A 95 0.92 -16.14 15.79
N GLU A 96 -0.33 -16.19 16.20
CA GLU A 96 -1.46 -15.90 15.31
C GLU A 96 -1.82 -14.42 15.40
N LEU A 97 -1.74 -13.72 14.26
CA LEU A 97 -2.14 -12.32 14.13
C LEU A 97 -2.94 -12.13 12.84
N ALA A 98 -4.09 -11.46 12.95
CA ALA A 98 -5.01 -11.19 11.84
C ALA A 98 -5.47 -12.45 11.07
N GLY A 99 -5.63 -13.58 11.77
CA GLY A 99 -6.05 -14.87 11.19
C GLY A 99 -4.96 -15.57 10.38
N ARG A 100 -3.70 -15.18 10.55
CA ARG A 100 -2.51 -15.80 9.93
C ARG A 100 -1.51 -16.21 10.99
N GLU A 101 -0.82 -17.31 10.74
CA GLU A 101 0.28 -17.78 11.57
C GLU A 101 1.58 -17.10 11.13
N TRP A 102 2.32 -16.57 12.11
CA TRP A 102 3.60 -15.90 11.94
C TRP A 102 4.68 -16.67 12.68
N TYR A 103 5.83 -16.83 12.04
CA TYR A 103 7.00 -17.49 12.62
C TYR A 103 7.99 -16.45 13.08
N TRP A 104 8.47 -16.57 14.31
CA TRP A 104 9.44 -15.66 14.88
C TRP A 104 10.65 -16.39 15.47
N TRP A 105 11.78 -15.78 15.38
CA TRP A 105 13.03 -16.18 16.02
C TRP A 105 13.57 -14.99 16.77
N SER A 106 13.99 -15.21 18.05
CA SER A 106 14.63 -14.18 18.85
C SER A 106 16.00 -14.69 19.29
N GLU A 107 17.04 -13.95 18.95
CA GLU A 107 18.40 -14.25 19.35
C GLU A 107 18.85 -13.22 20.40
N GLY A 108 19.14 -13.71 21.61
CA GLY A 108 19.53 -12.89 22.76
C GLY A 108 20.96 -13.06 23.12
N VAL A 109 21.69 -11.96 23.29
CA VAL A 109 23.05 -11.91 23.74
C VAL A 109 23.17 -10.89 24.87
N GLU A 110 23.75 -11.31 26.03
CA GLU A 110 24.16 -10.36 27.06
C GLU A 110 25.35 -9.57 26.56
N THR A 111 25.29 -8.24 26.69
CA THR A 111 26.36 -7.35 26.26
C THR A 111 27.52 -7.34 27.29
N GLN A 112 28.60 -6.60 27.01
CA GLN A 112 29.71 -6.42 27.97
C GLN A 112 29.27 -5.70 29.24
N LEU A 113 28.12 -5.04 29.25
CA LEU A 113 27.55 -4.43 30.44
C LEU A 113 26.62 -5.44 31.13
N PRO A 114 26.89 -5.86 32.36
CA PRO A 114 26.09 -6.84 33.07
C PRO A 114 24.63 -6.39 33.22
N GLY A 115 23.70 -7.30 32.88
CA GLY A 115 22.26 -6.99 32.93
C GLY A 115 21.76 -6.17 31.75
N PHE A 116 22.56 -5.98 30.70
CA PHE A 116 22.16 -5.32 29.46
C PHE A 116 22.18 -6.34 28.33
N PHE A 117 21.01 -6.55 27.71
CA PHE A 117 20.79 -7.59 26.71
C PHE A 117 20.47 -6.94 25.36
N ARG A 118 21.02 -7.48 24.29
CA ARG A 118 20.61 -7.21 22.93
C ARG A 118 19.82 -8.40 22.42
N TYR A 119 18.67 -8.13 21.84
CA TYR A 119 17.83 -9.10 21.14
C TYR A 119 17.64 -8.70 19.70
N GLU A 120 17.86 -9.66 18.82
CA GLU A 120 17.47 -9.58 17.42
C GLU A 120 16.27 -10.48 17.22
N ILE A 121 15.17 -9.92 16.75
CA ILE A 121 13.91 -10.63 16.53
C ILE A 121 13.57 -10.57 15.05
N THR A 122 13.55 -11.73 14.41
CA THR A 122 13.17 -11.90 13.00
C THR A 122 11.81 -12.53 12.91
N VAL A 123 10.99 -12.06 11.94
CA VAL A 123 9.63 -12.55 11.71
C VAL A 123 9.41 -12.82 10.23
N ALA A 124 8.79 -13.96 9.93
CA ALA A 124 8.42 -14.39 8.58
C ALA A 124 7.01 -14.99 8.56
N ASP A 125 6.45 -15.13 7.38
CA ASP A 125 5.15 -15.73 7.12
C ASP A 125 5.18 -17.26 6.98
N ASN A 126 6.38 -17.85 7.01
CA ASN A 126 6.59 -19.29 6.94
C ASN A 126 7.86 -19.70 7.70
N GLU A 127 7.95 -20.99 8.05
CA GLU A 127 9.07 -21.52 8.81
C GLU A 127 10.44 -21.44 8.08
N ALA A 128 10.42 -21.57 6.76
CA ALA A 128 11.64 -21.44 5.94
C ALA A 128 12.10 -19.99 5.74
N GLY A 129 11.29 -19.00 6.16
CA GLY A 129 11.55 -17.58 5.96
C GLY A 129 12.60 -16.97 6.90
N ARG A 130 13.26 -17.76 7.74
CA ARG A 130 14.30 -17.26 8.67
C ARG A 130 15.45 -16.55 7.94
N ASP A 131 15.87 -17.08 6.80
CA ASP A 131 16.99 -16.52 6.02
C ASP A 131 16.59 -15.31 5.15
N ALA A 132 15.28 -15.10 4.96
CA ALA A 132 14.72 -13.98 4.22
C ALA A 132 13.49 -13.42 4.95
N PRO A 133 13.66 -12.85 6.16
CA PRO A 133 12.54 -12.40 6.99
C PRO A 133 11.83 -11.19 6.39
N LEU A 134 10.54 -11.08 6.66
CA LEU A 134 9.74 -9.91 6.32
C LEU A 134 10.11 -8.70 7.18
N HIS A 135 10.48 -8.95 8.45
CA HIS A 135 10.91 -7.90 9.37
C HIS A 135 11.96 -8.42 10.36
N THR A 136 12.93 -7.55 10.65
CA THR A 136 13.92 -7.76 11.72
C THR A 136 13.88 -6.56 12.65
N LEU A 137 13.80 -6.82 13.95
CA LEU A 137 13.78 -5.82 15.01
C LEU A 137 14.96 -6.04 15.97
N ASP A 138 15.84 -5.05 16.09
CA ASP A 138 16.83 -5.01 17.15
C ASP A 138 16.28 -4.30 18.38
N GLY A 139 16.38 -4.95 19.54
CA GLY A 139 15.94 -4.42 20.81
C GLY A 139 17.01 -4.50 21.88
N TYR A 140 17.09 -3.48 22.71
CA TYR A 140 17.97 -3.46 23.88
C TYR A 140 17.14 -3.44 25.14
N LEU A 141 17.46 -4.34 26.08
CA LEU A 141 16.78 -4.50 27.35
C LEU A 141 17.78 -4.38 28.48
N ALA A 142 17.52 -3.49 29.41
CA ALA A 142 18.33 -3.30 30.58
C ALA A 142 17.57 -3.78 31.82
N ARG A 143 18.28 -4.49 32.70
CA ARG A 143 17.78 -4.77 34.06
C ARG A 143 17.68 -3.43 34.79
N GLU A 144 16.50 -3.08 35.27
CA GLU A 144 16.35 -1.93 36.13
C GLU A 144 17.05 -2.25 37.50
N THR A 145 18.18 -1.64 37.75
CA THR A 145 18.78 -1.64 39.09
C THR A 145 17.90 -0.72 39.94
N VAL A 146 17.06 -1.30 40.80
CA VAL A 146 16.38 -0.54 41.83
C VAL A 146 17.48 0.07 42.66
N SER A 147 17.88 1.29 42.37
CA SER A 147 18.73 2.06 43.28
C SER A 147 17.91 2.29 44.54
N ASP A 148 18.28 1.62 45.58
CA ASP A 148 17.75 1.82 46.94
C ASP A 148 17.84 3.33 47.27
N ARG A 149 16.72 4.03 47.05
CA ARG A 149 16.57 5.41 47.55
C ARG A 149 16.36 5.32 49.03
N ARG A 150 17.46 5.36 49.75
CA ARG A 150 17.42 5.74 51.15
C ARG A 150 17.17 7.21 51.29
#